data_0de13ffdd1b0fea74994e7ba96bfda14
#
_entry.id   0de13ffdd1b0fea74994e7ba96bfda14
#
_cell.length_a   1.000
_cell.length_b   1.000
_cell.length_c   1.000
_cell.angle_alpha   90.00
_cell.angle_beta   90.00
_cell.angle_gamma   90.00
#
_symmetry.space_group_name_H-M   'P 1'
#
loop_
_entity.id
_entity.type
_entity.pdbx_description
1 polymer ?
#
loop_
_entity_poly.entity_id
_entity_poly.type
_entity_poly.pdbx_seq_one_letter_code
_entity_poly.pdbx_strand_id
1 'polypeptide(L)'
;EHVNNPYVIAQNDNMVSINSAIQVDLMGQVNAEIVKGMQFSGVGGQVDFIRGATMSKGGRAIIALPSTAAGGKISKIVPFIDHGAVVTTPRTEIDYVVTEYGIAKLWGRSLKERARALISIAHPDFRPMLAEEYERRFGRPLD
;
A
#
# COMPACT_ATOMS: atom_id res chain seq x y z
N GLU A 1 -23.11 6.90 8.36
CA GLU A 1 -22.26 8.08 8.58
C GLU A 1 -21.44 7.99 9.88
N HIS A 2 -21.99 7.45 10.97
CA HIS A 2 -21.26 7.39 12.24
C HIS A 2 -20.03 6.45 12.19
N VAL A 3 -20.18 5.27 11.63
CA VAL A 3 -19.11 4.24 11.61
C VAL A 3 -17.96 4.63 10.68
N ASN A 4 -18.26 5.11 9.48
CA ASN A 4 -17.29 5.51 8.46
C ASN A 4 -16.95 7.02 8.53
N ASN A 5 -16.81 7.55 9.73
CA ASN A 5 -16.42 8.94 9.94
C ASN A 5 -15.02 8.99 10.56
N PRO A 6 -14.00 9.52 9.85
CA PRO A 6 -12.63 9.56 10.36
C PRO A 6 -12.48 10.25 11.72
N TYR A 7 -13.26 11.28 11.97
CA TYR A 7 -13.23 11.98 13.27
C TYR A 7 -13.78 11.14 14.42
N VAL A 8 -14.82 10.33 14.16
CA VAL A 8 -15.37 9.40 15.17
C VAL A 8 -14.38 8.25 15.40
N ILE A 9 -13.81 7.69 14.34
CA ILE A 9 -12.81 6.64 14.42
C ILE A 9 -11.59 7.12 15.23
N ALA A 10 -11.13 8.35 14.99
CA ALA A 10 -9.97 8.95 15.65
C ALA A 10 -10.15 9.18 17.16
N GLN A 11 -11.39 9.19 17.67
CA GLN A 11 -11.66 9.33 19.11
C GLN A 11 -11.27 8.07 19.92
N ASN A 12 -11.03 6.95 19.25
CA ASN A 12 -10.56 5.73 19.88
C ASN A 12 -9.03 5.75 19.93
N ASP A 13 -8.44 5.85 21.10
CA ASP A 13 -6.98 5.74 21.28
C ASP A 13 -6.49 4.37 20.82
N ASN A 14 -5.27 4.34 20.25
CA ASN A 14 -4.63 3.12 19.71
C ASN A 14 -5.47 2.41 18.64
N MET A 15 -6.22 3.18 17.85
CA MET A 15 -7.01 2.61 16.76
C MET A 15 -6.12 1.90 15.73
N VAL A 16 -6.37 0.64 15.48
CA VAL A 16 -5.69 -0.14 14.45
C VAL A 16 -6.64 -0.41 13.30
N SER A 17 -6.32 0.11 12.12
CA SER A 17 -7.04 -0.15 10.89
C SER A 17 -6.24 -1.13 10.03
N ILE A 18 -6.85 -2.25 9.64
CA ILE A 18 -6.24 -3.25 8.76
C ILE A 18 -7.14 -3.40 7.54
N ASN A 19 -6.61 -3.09 6.37
CA ASN A 19 -7.29 -3.21 5.09
C ASN A 19 -6.45 -4.04 4.11
N SER A 20 -7.11 -4.66 3.14
CA SER A 20 -6.45 -5.40 2.07
C SER A 20 -6.25 -4.53 0.84
N ALA A 21 -5.43 -5.01 -0.10
CA ALA A 21 -5.21 -4.37 -1.39
C ALA A 21 -5.05 -5.40 -2.50
N ILE A 22 -5.31 -4.96 -3.74
CA ILE A 22 -5.00 -5.72 -4.95
C ILE A 22 -3.52 -5.58 -5.25
N GLN A 23 -3.01 -4.34 -5.23
CA GLN A 23 -1.60 -4.03 -5.49
C GLN A 23 -1.17 -2.74 -4.79
N VAL A 24 0.14 -2.62 -4.53
CA VAL A 24 0.79 -1.42 -3.98
C VAL A 24 2.00 -1.10 -4.86
N ASP A 25 2.12 0.15 -5.33
CA ASP A 25 3.27 0.55 -6.14
C ASP A 25 4.44 1.05 -5.27
N LEU A 26 5.62 1.23 -5.92
CA LEU A 26 6.85 1.64 -5.23
C LEU A 26 6.81 3.04 -4.60
N MET A 27 5.80 3.84 -4.88
CA MET A 27 5.56 5.12 -4.20
C MET A 27 4.63 4.99 -2.99
N GLY A 28 3.95 3.84 -2.85
CA GLY A 28 2.96 3.59 -1.82
C GLY A 28 1.53 3.92 -2.23
N GLN A 29 1.24 4.05 -3.52
CA GLN A 29 -0.14 4.13 -4.01
C GLN A 29 -0.80 2.76 -3.92
N VAL A 30 -2.03 2.71 -3.46
CA VAL A 30 -2.79 1.47 -3.22
C VAL A 30 -3.99 1.40 -4.16
N ASN A 31 -4.05 0.32 -4.94
CA ASN A 31 -5.26 -0.08 -5.66
C ASN A 31 -5.93 -1.23 -4.91
N ALA A 32 -7.19 -1.04 -4.52
CA ALA A 32 -8.01 -2.03 -3.86
C ALA A 32 -9.33 -2.33 -4.61
N GLU A 33 -9.51 -1.79 -5.82
CA GLU A 33 -10.79 -1.78 -6.51
C GLU A 33 -10.77 -2.46 -7.88
N ILE A 34 -9.69 -2.33 -8.66
CA ILE A 34 -9.64 -2.74 -10.07
C ILE A 34 -8.61 -3.84 -10.30
N VAL A 35 -9.02 -4.91 -10.93
CA VAL A 35 -8.18 -6.04 -11.38
C VAL A 35 -8.27 -6.13 -12.91
N LYS A 36 -7.13 -6.01 -13.61
CA LYS A 36 -7.05 -6.13 -15.08
C LYS A 36 -8.07 -5.25 -15.82
N GLY A 37 -8.25 -4.02 -15.35
CA GLY A 37 -9.19 -3.06 -15.94
C GLY A 37 -10.66 -3.30 -15.62
N MET A 38 -11.00 -4.32 -14.83
CA MET A 38 -12.37 -4.60 -14.40
C MET A 38 -12.58 -4.21 -12.94
N GLN A 39 -13.69 -3.54 -12.66
CA GLN A 39 -14.11 -3.20 -11.30
C GLN A 39 -14.36 -4.50 -10.51
N PHE A 40 -13.58 -4.70 -9.44
CA PHE A 40 -13.69 -5.85 -8.54
C PHE A 40 -14.41 -5.48 -7.25
N SER A 41 -14.18 -4.27 -6.75
CA SER A 41 -14.75 -3.75 -5.51
C SER A 41 -14.96 -2.24 -5.63
N GLY A 42 -15.63 -1.63 -4.67
CA GLY A 42 -15.66 -0.18 -4.48
C GLY A 42 -14.67 0.24 -3.40
N VAL A 43 -14.53 1.55 -3.20
CA VAL A 43 -13.62 2.11 -2.19
C VAL A 43 -13.98 1.67 -0.76
N GLY A 44 -15.26 1.43 -0.50
CA GLY A 44 -15.76 1.05 0.83
C GLY A 44 -15.34 2.05 1.91
N GLY A 45 -14.99 1.53 3.08
CA GLY A 45 -14.52 2.33 4.22
C GLY A 45 -13.00 2.45 4.34
N GLN A 46 -12.22 1.94 3.38
CA GLN A 46 -10.77 1.86 3.52
C GLN A 46 -10.12 3.20 3.86
N VAL A 47 -10.44 4.24 3.08
CA VAL A 47 -9.85 5.59 3.26
C VAL A 47 -10.29 6.22 4.59
N ASP A 48 -11.54 6.05 4.98
CA ASP A 48 -12.06 6.60 6.25
C ASP A 48 -11.37 5.98 7.45
N PHE A 49 -11.18 4.66 7.45
CA PHE A 49 -10.50 3.96 8.54
C PHE A 49 -8.99 4.24 8.56
N ILE A 50 -8.34 4.35 7.41
CA ILE A 50 -6.93 4.74 7.34
C ILE A 50 -6.74 6.14 7.91
N ARG A 51 -7.56 7.12 7.52
CA ARG A 51 -7.52 8.48 8.06
C ARG A 51 -7.79 8.52 9.55
N GLY A 52 -8.85 7.86 9.98
CA GLY A 52 -9.22 7.79 11.40
C GLY A 52 -8.12 7.17 12.25
N ALA A 53 -7.53 6.06 11.83
CA ALA A 53 -6.43 5.42 12.54
C ALA A 53 -5.16 6.28 12.56
N THR A 54 -4.86 7.00 11.46
CA THR A 54 -3.72 7.92 11.40
C THR A 54 -3.88 9.13 12.32
N MET A 55 -5.11 9.61 12.49
CA MET A 55 -5.44 10.72 13.39
C MET A 55 -5.57 10.27 14.85
N SER A 56 -5.79 9.01 15.13
CA SER A 56 -5.92 8.44 16.47
C SER A 56 -4.61 8.53 17.23
N LYS A 57 -4.68 8.88 18.51
CA LYS A 57 -3.51 8.87 19.40
C LYS A 57 -2.97 7.45 19.54
N GLY A 58 -1.74 7.22 19.07
CA GLY A 58 -1.12 5.89 19.04
C GLY A 58 -1.71 4.94 17.99
N GLY A 59 -2.54 5.45 17.09
CA GLY A 59 -3.16 4.65 16.03
C GLY A 59 -2.18 4.14 14.97
N ARG A 60 -2.62 3.12 14.22
CA ARG A 60 -1.86 2.52 13.12
C ARG A 60 -2.78 2.16 11.96
N ALA A 61 -2.42 2.61 10.77
CA ALA A 61 -3.09 2.26 9.52
C ALA A 61 -2.23 1.24 8.75
N ILE A 62 -2.78 0.06 8.51
CA ILE A 62 -2.07 -1.09 7.93
C ILE A 62 -2.80 -1.53 6.66
N ILE A 63 -2.04 -1.68 5.57
CA ILE A 63 -2.45 -2.44 4.39
C ILE A 63 -1.75 -3.79 4.44
N ALA A 64 -2.52 -4.87 4.50
CA ALA A 64 -2.01 -6.24 4.54
C ALA A 64 -2.42 -6.99 3.27
N LEU A 65 -1.45 -7.56 2.56
CA LEU A 65 -1.69 -8.33 1.34
C LEU A 65 -0.63 -9.43 1.18
N PRO A 66 -0.96 -10.56 0.54
CA PRO A 66 0.07 -11.51 0.11
C PRO A 66 0.99 -10.83 -0.90
N SER A 67 2.27 -11.17 -0.92
CA SER A 67 3.24 -10.56 -1.86
C SER A 67 2.97 -10.93 -3.31
N THR A 68 2.27 -12.05 -3.56
CA THR A 68 1.96 -12.56 -4.90
C THR A 68 0.49 -12.96 -5.04
N ALA A 69 0.05 -13.11 -6.28
CA ALA A 69 -1.22 -13.68 -6.69
C ALA A 69 -1.00 -14.75 -7.78
N ALA A 70 -2.09 -15.43 -8.18
CA ALA A 70 -2.11 -16.44 -9.24
C ALA A 70 -1.04 -17.53 -9.04
N GLY A 71 -0.95 -18.09 -7.84
CA GLY A 71 0.00 -19.16 -7.54
C GLY A 71 1.48 -18.72 -7.62
N GLY A 72 1.78 -17.49 -7.24
CA GLY A 72 3.14 -16.94 -7.24
C GLY A 72 3.58 -16.31 -8.56
N LYS A 73 2.69 -16.26 -9.56
CA LYS A 73 3.04 -15.76 -10.92
C LYS A 73 3.00 -14.24 -11.05
N ILE A 74 2.31 -13.55 -10.16
CA ILE A 74 2.08 -12.10 -10.24
C ILE A 74 2.51 -11.46 -8.93
N SER A 75 3.39 -10.47 -8.99
CA SER A 75 3.72 -9.64 -7.82
C SER A 75 2.58 -8.69 -7.50
N LYS A 76 2.27 -8.52 -6.22
CA LYS A 76 1.31 -7.51 -5.74
C LYS A 76 2.00 -6.24 -5.25
N ILE A 77 3.32 -6.27 -5.09
CA ILE A 77 4.15 -5.07 -5.05
C ILE A 77 4.60 -4.80 -6.48
N VAL A 78 4.24 -3.66 -7.03
CA VAL A 78 4.40 -3.35 -8.46
C VAL A 78 5.18 -2.06 -8.68
N PRO A 79 5.87 -1.88 -9.83
CA PRO A 79 6.55 -0.62 -10.14
C PRO A 79 5.56 0.55 -10.29
N PHE A 80 4.40 0.27 -10.87
CA PHE A 80 3.31 1.19 -11.14
C PHE A 80 1.97 0.50 -10.91
N ILE A 81 0.98 1.25 -10.45
CA ILE A 81 -0.42 0.80 -10.52
C ILE A 81 -0.74 0.45 -11.97
N ASP A 82 -1.46 -0.65 -12.18
CA ASP A 82 -1.84 -1.14 -13.51
C ASP A 82 -2.54 -0.04 -14.32
N HIS A 83 -2.28 -0.02 -15.61
CA HIS A 83 -2.98 0.89 -16.53
C HIS A 83 -4.49 0.67 -16.45
N GLY A 84 -5.24 1.76 -16.28
CA GLY A 84 -6.70 1.72 -16.10
C GLY A 84 -7.16 1.36 -14.68
N ALA A 85 -6.25 1.12 -13.73
CA ALA A 85 -6.59 0.99 -12.33
C ALA A 85 -6.76 2.37 -11.67
N VAL A 86 -7.33 2.36 -10.46
CA VAL A 86 -7.52 3.56 -9.64
C VAL A 86 -6.66 3.51 -8.38
N VAL A 87 -6.37 4.67 -7.83
CA VAL A 87 -5.72 4.81 -6.52
C VAL A 87 -6.81 4.89 -5.46
N THR A 88 -7.02 3.79 -4.73
CA THR A 88 -7.97 3.75 -3.62
C THR A 88 -7.45 4.53 -2.42
N THR A 89 -6.20 4.29 -2.03
CA THR A 89 -5.52 5.05 -0.98
C THR A 89 -4.29 5.74 -1.57
N PRO A 90 -4.23 7.09 -1.50
CA PRO A 90 -3.11 7.84 -2.04
C PRO A 90 -1.85 7.63 -1.18
N ARG A 91 -0.68 7.80 -1.83
CA ARG A 91 0.64 7.64 -1.19
C ARG A 91 0.87 8.51 0.05
N THR A 92 0.12 9.59 0.18
CA THR A 92 0.22 10.53 1.30
C THR A 92 -0.52 10.07 2.55
N GLU A 93 -1.36 9.06 2.44
CA GLU A 93 -2.16 8.55 3.56
C GLU A 93 -1.73 7.16 4.03
N ILE A 94 -0.85 6.49 3.29
CA ILE A 94 -0.36 5.15 3.62
C ILE A 94 0.70 5.20 4.72
N ASP A 95 0.56 4.37 5.75
CA ASP A 95 1.54 4.26 6.84
C ASP A 95 2.31 2.93 6.78
N TYR A 96 1.65 1.81 6.99
CA TYR A 96 2.26 0.49 6.97
C TYR A 96 1.73 -0.38 5.85
N VAL A 97 2.63 -1.09 5.18
CA VAL A 97 2.30 -2.20 4.28
C VAL A 97 2.93 -3.48 4.82
N VAL A 98 2.16 -4.56 4.88
CA VAL A 98 2.58 -5.84 5.45
C VAL A 98 2.36 -6.95 4.43
N THR A 99 3.37 -7.78 4.25
CA THR A 99 3.28 -9.04 3.51
C THR A 99 3.85 -10.17 4.38
N GLU A 100 3.86 -11.40 3.87
CA GLU A 100 4.53 -12.53 4.52
C GLU A 100 6.04 -12.37 4.65
N TYR A 101 6.64 -11.40 3.95
CA TYR A 101 8.08 -11.11 4.01
C TYR A 101 8.44 -9.98 4.97
N GLY A 102 7.48 -9.32 5.58
CA GLY A 102 7.75 -8.31 6.59
C GLY A 102 6.86 -7.07 6.54
N ILE A 103 7.36 -5.99 7.12
CA ILE A 103 6.64 -4.74 7.34
C ILE A 103 7.43 -3.59 6.70
N ALA A 104 6.77 -2.84 5.83
CA ALA A 104 7.28 -1.59 5.27
C ALA A 104 6.59 -0.40 5.93
N LYS A 105 7.33 0.47 6.60
CA LYS A 105 6.84 1.76 7.08
C LYS A 105 7.09 2.82 6.02
N LEU A 106 6.03 3.52 5.60
CA LEU A 106 6.08 4.48 4.50
C LEU A 106 5.90 5.93 4.93
N TRP A 107 5.13 6.18 5.99
CA TRP A 107 4.88 7.54 6.48
C TRP A 107 6.18 8.23 6.90
N GLY A 108 6.36 9.45 6.44
CA GLY A 108 7.57 10.25 6.73
C GLY A 108 8.82 9.81 5.97
N ARG A 109 8.71 8.89 5.02
CA ARG A 109 9.84 8.39 4.21
C ARG A 109 9.89 9.06 2.85
N SER A 110 11.11 9.28 2.36
CA SER A 110 11.36 9.72 0.99
C SER A 110 10.92 8.66 -0.03
N LEU A 111 10.77 9.02 -1.30
CA LEU A 111 10.42 8.06 -2.36
C LEU A 111 11.42 6.91 -2.47
N LYS A 112 12.71 7.18 -2.30
CA LYS A 112 13.77 6.16 -2.30
C LYS A 112 13.60 5.19 -1.13
N GLU A 113 13.39 5.69 0.07
CA GLU A 113 13.18 4.86 1.27
C GLU A 113 11.89 4.04 1.17
N ARG A 114 10.82 4.61 0.61
CA ARG A 114 9.57 3.88 0.35
C ARG A 114 9.79 2.72 -0.62
N ALA A 115 10.42 2.97 -1.76
CA ALA A 115 10.73 1.94 -2.75
C ALA A 115 11.58 0.83 -2.13
N ARG A 116 12.64 1.18 -1.40
CA ARG A 116 13.50 0.21 -0.70
C ARG A 116 12.70 -0.64 0.29
N ALA A 117 11.86 -0.03 1.12
CA ALA A 117 11.03 -0.74 2.09
C ALA A 117 10.02 -1.69 1.41
N LEU A 118 9.35 -1.23 0.35
CA LEU A 118 8.37 -2.05 -0.39
C LEU A 118 9.04 -3.21 -1.14
N ILE A 119 10.19 -2.99 -1.75
CA ILE A 119 10.97 -4.07 -2.40
C ILE A 119 11.40 -5.12 -1.37
N SER A 120 11.78 -4.71 -0.17
CA SER A 120 12.20 -5.66 0.89
C SER A 120 11.08 -6.62 1.32
N ILE A 121 9.83 -6.22 1.19
CA ILE A 121 8.66 -7.05 1.52
C ILE A 121 7.99 -7.70 0.29
N ALA A 122 8.48 -7.45 -0.91
CA ALA A 122 8.07 -8.16 -2.12
C ALA A 122 8.58 -9.61 -2.11
N HIS A 123 7.94 -10.48 -2.89
CA HIS A 123 8.47 -11.84 -3.10
C HIS A 123 9.88 -11.77 -3.69
N PRO A 124 10.84 -12.57 -3.20
CA PRO A 124 12.25 -12.50 -3.62
C PRO A 124 12.46 -12.53 -5.13
N ASP A 125 11.71 -13.35 -5.85
CA ASP A 125 11.85 -13.49 -7.31
C ASP A 125 11.55 -12.21 -8.09
N PHE A 126 10.76 -11.30 -7.52
CA PHE A 126 10.39 -10.04 -8.17
C PHE A 126 11.25 -8.84 -7.75
N ARG A 127 12.04 -8.96 -6.68
CA ARG A 127 12.86 -7.85 -6.16
C ARG A 127 13.84 -7.27 -7.18
N PRO A 128 14.57 -8.10 -7.98
CA PRO A 128 15.48 -7.55 -8.99
C PRO A 128 14.76 -6.71 -10.05
N MET A 129 13.64 -7.19 -10.55
CA MET A 129 12.82 -6.46 -11.53
C MET A 129 12.29 -5.15 -10.95
N LEU A 130 11.83 -5.16 -9.70
CA LEU A 130 11.33 -3.94 -9.03
C LEU A 130 12.44 -2.89 -8.83
N ALA A 131 13.65 -3.32 -8.49
CA ALA A 131 14.80 -2.43 -8.35
C ALA A 131 15.20 -1.81 -9.70
N GLU A 132 15.28 -2.62 -10.77
CA GLU A 132 15.55 -2.15 -12.13
C GLU A 132 14.51 -1.13 -12.61
N GLU A 133 13.22 -1.40 -12.40
CA GLU A 133 12.13 -0.48 -12.76
C GLU A 133 12.20 0.83 -11.97
N TYR A 134 12.60 0.78 -10.70
CA TYR A 134 12.82 1.98 -9.91
C TYR A 134 13.94 2.83 -10.52
N GLU A 135 15.10 2.23 -10.82
CA GLU A 135 16.24 2.92 -11.41
C GLU A 135 15.90 3.52 -12.78
N ARG A 136 15.19 2.77 -13.61
CA ARG A 136 14.72 3.25 -14.92
C ARG A 136 13.82 4.47 -14.80
N ARG A 137 12.93 4.47 -13.80
CA ARG A 137 11.96 5.55 -13.59
C ARG A 137 12.59 6.82 -13.02
N PHE A 138 13.48 6.69 -12.07
CA PHE A 138 14.00 7.82 -11.29
C PHE A 138 15.43 8.22 -11.67
N GLY A 139 16.10 7.46 -12.55
CA GLY A 139 17.46 7.72 -13.02
C GLY A 139 18.52 7.67 -11.91
N ARG A 140 18.24 6.97 -10.82
CA ARG A 140 19.12 6.85 -9.65
C ARG A 140 19.09 5.42 -9.12
N PRO A 141 20.24 4.86 -8.72
CA PRO A 141 20.27 3.55 -8.09
C PRO A 141 19.48 3.54 -6.78
N LEU A 142 18.96 2.38 -6.44
CA LEU A 142 18.22 2.17 -5.20
C LEU A 142 19.17 2.22 -3.97
N ASP A 143 20.43 1.85 -4.16
CA ASP A 143 21.49 1.86 -3.15
C ASP A 143 22.21 3.21 -3.03
#